data_6619e3c67042313999117e57345eb1fb
#
_entry.id   6619e3c67042313999117e57345eb1fb
#
_cell.length_a   1.000
_cell.length_b   1.000
_cell.length_c   1.000
_cell.angle_alpha   90.00
_cell.angle_beta   90.00
_cell.angle_gamma   90.00
#
_symmetry.space_group_name_H-M   'P 1'
#
loop_
_entity.id
_entity.type
_entity.pdbx_description
1 polymer ?
#
loop_
_entity_poly.entity_id
_entity_poly.type
_entity_poly.pdbx_seq_one_letter_code
_entity_poly.pdbx_strand_id
1 'polypeptide(L)'
;VSGSIEVFGVTIPGYMFWCALLYAAVGSWLTHLIGRRLIGLSNQQQRFEADLRFSMVRVRENAESIALYDGEPNERQRLSSRFGKVWQNFWDIMKVSKRLTFFTAGYSQIAIIFPFIVAAPRYFTGKIELGELMQINSAFGNVQENFSWFINAYSELATWRATSDRLLSFQQAMSDNEQRTPAIDVRPEGERLVIKDLGMDLADGRHLLTDADMTVE
;
A
#
# COMPACT_ATOMS: atom_id res chain seq x y z
N VAL A 1 -5.66 -14.60 38.19
CA VAL A 1 -5.38 -15.85 37.47
C VAL A 1 -3.95 -15.91 36.94
N SER A 2 -3.28 -14.82 36.66
CA SER A 2 -1.87 -14.81 36.25
C SER A 2 -0.98 -14.47 37.45
N GLY A 3 -0.40 -15.51 38.08
CA GLY A 3 0.55 -15.32 39.16
C GLY A 3 1.75 -14.47 38.75
N SER A 4 2.43 -13.86 39.69
CA SER A 4 3.72 -13.19 39.49
C SER A 4 4.83 -14.21 39.21
N ILE A 5 5.72 -13.93 38.29
CA ILE A 5 7.03 -14.60 38.16
C ILE A 5 8.10 -13.61 38.66
N GLU A 6 9.02 -14.14 39.45
CA GLU A 6 10.24 -13.42 39.78
C GLU A 6 11.29 -13.69 38.67
N VAL A 7 11.60 -12.67 37.91
CA VAL A 7 12.68 -12.68 36.92
C VAL A 7 13.71 -11.64 37.35
N PHE A 8 14.92 -12.07 37.70
CA PHE A 8 15.99 -11.17 38.18
C PHE A 8 15.61 -10.28 39.39
N GLY A 9 14.78 -10.80 40.34
CA GLY A 9 14.40 -10.04 41.53
C GLY A 9 13.25 -9.04 41.34
N VAL A 10 12.64 -8.99 40.17
CA VAL A 10 11.46 -8.17 39.90
C VAL A 10 10.23 -9.09 39.76
N THR A 11 9.23 -8.88 40.61
CA THR A 11 7.93 -9.55 40.54
C THR A 11 7.09 -8.92 39.44
N ILE A 12 6.92 -9.60 38.32
CA ILE A 12 6.10 -9.12 37.23
C ILE A 12 4.70 -9.72 37.39
N PRO A 13 3.66 -8.93 37.75
CA PRO A 13 2.29 -9.41 37.78
C PRO A 13 1.78 -9.57 36.34
N GLY A 14 1.07 -10.67 36.07
CA GLY A 14 0.47 -10.88 34.73
C GLY A 14 1.47 -11.19 33.63
N TYR A 15 2.56 -11.87 33.90
CA TYR A 15 3.63 -12.18 32.94
C TYR A 15 3.12 -12.77 31.62
N MET A 16 2.01 -13.50 31.63
CA MET A 16 1.39 -14.06 30.42
C MET A 16 0.88 -12.99 29.48
N PHE A 17 0.38 -11.87 30.02
CA PHE A 17 -0.02 -10.73 29.20
C PHE A 17 1.20 -10.14 28.46
N TRP A 18 2.31 -9.96 29.15
CA TRP A 18 3.54 -9.46 28.57
C TRP A 18 4.13 -10.42 27.52
N CYS A 19 4.06 -11.72 27.78
CA CYS A 19 4.45 -12.76 26.81
C CYS A 19 3.57 -12.70 25.55
N ALA A 20 2.24 -12.55 25.70
CA ALA A 20 1.32 -12.43 24.58
C ALA A 20 1.58 -11.14 23.77
N LEU A 21 1.82 -10.03 24.45
CA LEU A 21 2.13 -8.75 23.82
C LEU A 21 3.45 -8.82 23.03
N LEU A 22 4.49 -9.37 23.65
CA LEU A 22 5.79 -9.55 22.97
C LEU A 22 5.68 -10.50 21.79
N TYR A 23 4.96 -11.61 21.96
CA TYR A 23 4.70 -12.55 20.89
C TYR A 23 3.97 -11.88 19.72
N ALA A 24 2.88 -11.16 19.99
CA ALA A 24 2.14 -10.42 18.96
C ALA A 24 3.00 -9.35 18.29
N ALA A 25 3.80 -8.58 19.03
CA ALA A 25 4.67 -7.55 18.47
C ALA A 25 5.74 -8.14 17.55
N VAL A 26 6.40 -9.24 17.96
CA VAL A 26 7.41 -9.94 17.14
C VAL A 26 6.77 -10.51 15.87
N GLY A 27 5.62 -11.16 15.99
CA GLY A 27 4.91 -11.72 14.85
C GLY A 27 4.50 -10.65 13.84
N SER A 28 3.99 -9.53 14.33
CA SER A 28 3.58 -8.40 13.51
C SER A 28 4.77 -7.76 12.80
N TRP A 29 5.85 -7.55 13.50
CA TRP A 29 7.07 -6.99 12.93
C TRP A 29 7.64 -7.89 11.83
N LEU A 30 7.72 -9.19 12.05
CA LEU A 30 8.18 -10.16 11.06
C LEU A 30 7.24 -10.26 9.86
N THR A 31 5.92 -10.27 10.10
CA THR A 31 4.90 -10.25 9.03
C THR A 31 5.05 -8.99 8.17
N HIS A 32 5.23 -7.83 8.80
CA HIS A 32 5.46 -6.58 8.08
C HIS A 32 6.77 -6.61 7.27
N LEU A 33 7.84 -7.12 7.84
CA LEU A 33 9.13 -7.22 7.16
C LEU A 33 9.06 -8.08 5.89
N ILE A 34 8.35 -9.20 5.95
CA ILE A 34 8.14 -10.09 4.80
C ILE A 34 7.15 -9.47 3.81
N GLY A 35 6.04 -8.91 4.32
CA GLY A 35 4.91 -8.43 3.51
C GLY A 35 5.17 -7.10 2.80
N ARG A 36 6.02 -6.21 3.34
CA ARG A 36 6.28 -4.89 2.73
C ARG A 36 6.74 -4.97 1.27
N ARG A 37 7.47 -6.04 0.91
CA ARG A 37 7.93 -6.26 -0.46
C ARG A 37 6.77 -6.55 -1.42
N LEU A 38 5.69 -7.13 -0.91
CA LEU A 38 4.50 -7.47 -1.69
C LEU A 38 3.81 -6.23 -2.23
N ILE A 39 3.78 -5.14 -1.45
CA ILE A 39 3.16 -3.86 -1.84
C ILE A 39 3.87 -3.29 -3.08
N GLY A 40 5.21 -3.28 -3.08
CA GLY A 40 5.99 -2.81 -4.22
C GLY A 40 5.78 -3.66 -5.47
N LEU A 41 5.78 -4.99 -5.33
CA LEU A 41 5.53 -5.92 -6.43
C LEU A 41 4.10 -5.81 -6.97
N SER A 42 3.11 -5.61 -6.10
CA SER A 42 1.71 -5.41 -6.50
C SER A 42 1.54 -4.12 -7.31
N ASN A 43 2.17 -3.03 -6.90
CA ASN A 43 2.16 -1.78 -7.65
C ASN A 43 2.84 -1.92 -9.02
N GLN A 44 3.95 -2.67 -9.09
CA GLN A 44 4.62 -2.97 -10.36
C GLN A 44 3.75 -3.84 -11.26
N GLN A 45 3.02 -4.80 -10.70
CA GLN A 45 2.09 -5.65 -11.43
C GLN A 45 1.04 -4.81 -12.16
N GLN A 46 0.40 -3.89 -11.44
CA GLN A 46 -0.59 -2.98 -12.03
C GLN A 46 -0.02 -2.15 -13.18
N ARG A 47 1.21 -1.66 -13.04
CA ARG A 47 1.89 -0.90 -14.11
C ARG A 47 2.16 -1.77 -15.33
N PHE A 48 2.73 -2.96 -15.15
CA PHE A 48 3.03 -3.87 -16.25
C PHE A 48 1.78 -4.34 -16.97
N GLU A 49 0.69 -4.60 -16.24
CA GLU A 49 -0.61 -4.93 -16.83
C GLU A 49 -1.22 -3.76 -17.61
N ALA A 50 -1.13 -2.53 -17.08
CA ALA A 50 -1.58 -1.34 -17.78
C ALA A 50 -0.79 -1.10 -19.07
N ASP A 51 0.55 -1.24 -19.02
CA ASP A 51 1.42 -1.12 -20.19
C ASP A 51 1.13 -2.18 -21.26
N LEU A 52 0.86 -3.42 -20.85
CA LEU A 52 0.47 -4.49 -21.74
C LEU A 52 -0.89 -4.21 -22.38
N ARG A 53 -1.87 -3.81 -21.59
CA ARG A 53 -3.23 -3.48 -22.07
C ARG A 53 -3.20 -2.32 -23.07
N PHE A 54 -2.48 -1.25 -22.73
CA PHE A 54 -2.31 -0.12 -23.65
C PHE A 54 -1.67 -0.53 -24.97
N SER A 55 -0.67 -1.41 -24.91
CA SER A 55 0.00 -1.92 -26.12
C SER A 55 -0.92 -2.76 -26.99
N MET A 56 -1.77 -3.59 -26.36
CA MET A 56 -2.76 -4.39 -27.11
C MET A 56 -3.82 -3.50 -27.78
N VAL A 57 -4.29 -2.45 -27.09
CA VAL A 57 -5.22 -1.47 -27.68
C VAL A 57 -4.57 -0.78 -28.87
N ARG A 58 -3.33 -0.33 -28.74
CA ARG A 58 -2.59 0.34 -29.82
C ARG A 58 -2.38 -0.56 -31.03
N VAL A 59 -2.08 -1.84 -30.84
CA VAL A 59 -1.98 -2.81 -31.95
C VAL A 59 -3.32 -2.97 -32.64
N ARG A 60 -4.42 -3.05 -31.89
CA ARG A 60 -5.77 -3.14 -32.44
C ARG A 60 -6.15 -1.89 -33.26
N GLU A 61 -5.84 -0.70 -32.74
CA GLU A 61 -6.15 0.57 -33.41
C GLU A 61 -5.35 0.75 -34.70
N ASN A 62 -4.14 0.21 -34.78
CA ASN A 62 -3.26 0.32 -35.95
C ASN A 62 -3.13 -0.97 -36.74
N ALA A 63 -4.07 -1.90 -36.58
CA ALA A 63 -3.98 -3.25 -37.19
C ALA A 63 -3.80 -3.22 -38.69
N GLU A 64 -4.53 -2.33 -39.39
CA GLU A 64 -4.44 -2.18 -40.86
C GLU A 64 -3.05 -1.67 -41.27
N SER A 65 -2.52 -0.65 -40.61
CA SER A 65 -1.18 -0.14 -40.90
C SER A 65 -0.11 -1.19 -40.64
N ILE A 66 -0.24 -1.97 -39.53
CA ILE A 66 0.71 -3.04 -39.18
C ILE A 66 0.72 -4.13 -40.29
N ALA A 67 -0.45 -4.50 -40.78
CA ALA A 67 -0.57 -5.48 -41.86
C ALA A 67 0.02 -4.98 -43.18
N LEU A 68 -0.11 -3.69 -43.52
CA LEU A 68 0.42 -3.10 -44.74
C LEU A 68 1.93 -3.15 -44.87
N TYR A 69 2.68 -3.14 -43.76
CA TYR A 69 4.16 -3.20 -43.77
C TYR A 69 4.71 -4.52 -43.19
N ASP A 70 3.88 -5.57 -43.09
CA ASP A 70 4.24 -6.89 -42.52
C ASP A 70 4.86 -6.80 -41.11
N GLY A 71 4.29 -5.91 -40.26
CA GLY A 71 4.83 -5.58 -38.93
C GLY A 71 4.41 -6.52 -37.82
N GLU A 72 3.57 -7.54 -38.06
CA GLU A 72 3.05 -8.45 -37.06
C GLU A 72 4.13 -9.18 -36.23
N PRO A 73 5.23 -9.66 -36.83
CA PRO A 73 6.30 -10.30 -36.04
C PRO A 73 6.92 -9.38 -35.00
N ASN A 74 7.12 -8.10 -35.34
CA ASN A 74 7.67 -7.11 -34.44
C ASN A 74 6.72 -6.77 -33.31
N GLU A 75 5.44 -6.56 -33.60
CA GLU A 75 4.43 -6.28 -32.59
C GLU A 75 4.20 -7.50 -31.67
N ARG A 76 4.22 -8.71 -32.22
CA ARG A 76 4.18 -9.94 -31.43
C ARG A 76 5.37 -10.05 -30.47
N GLN A 77 6.57 -9.74 -30.91
CA GLN A 77 7.75 -9.75 -30.08
C GLN A 77 7.68 -8.70 -28.95
N ARG A 78 7.18 -7.50 -29.26
CA ARG A 78 6.95 -6.43 -28.27
C ARG A 78 5.92 -6.83 -27.21
N LEU A 79 4.77 -7.37 -27.62
CA LEU A 79 3.74 -7.84 -26.71
C LEU A 79 4.25 -9.01 -25.85
N SER A 80 4.97 -9.95 -26.44
CA SER A 80 5.58 -11.07 -25.73
C SER A 80 6.59 -10.59 -24.67
N SER A 81 7.41 -9.59 -24.98
CA SER A 81 8.34 -8.99 -24.03
C SER A 81 7.61 -8.30 -22.86
N ARG A 82 6.53 -7.56 -23.13
CA ARG A 82 5.70 -6.93 -22.09
C ARG A 82 4.99 -7.95 -21.23
N PHE A 83 4.42 -8.99 -21.85
CA PHE A 83 3.83 -10.10 -21.13
C PHE A 83 4.85 -10.84 -20.26
N GLY A 84 6.08 -11.00 -20.74
CA GLY A 84 7.17 -11.57 -19.96
C GLY A 84 7.44 -10.82 -18.64
N LYS A 85 7.34 -9.48 -18.65
CA LYS A 85 7.47 -8.66 -17.42
C LYS A 85 6.31 -8.89 -16.45
N VAL A 86 5.07 -8.97 -16.95
CA VAL A 86 3.89 -9.31 -16.13
C VAL A 86 4.06 -10.68 -15.49
N TRP A 87 4.45 -11.67 -16.29
CA TRP A 87 4.68 -13.04 -15.85
C TRP A 87 5.77 -13.15 -14.78
N GLN A 88 6.91 -12.53 -15.01
CA GLN A 88 8.04 -12.57 -14.10
C GLN A 88 7.70 -11.92 -12.75
N ASN A 89 7.06 -10.75 -12.79
CA ASN A 89 6.62 -10.07 -11.56
C ASN A 89 5.56 -10.86 -10.81
N PHE A 90 4.64 -11.53 -11.51
CA PHE A 90 3.65 -12.41 -10.90
C PHE A 90 4.33 -13.57 -10.15
N TRP A 91 5.35 -14.19 -10.72
CA TRP A 91 6.14 -15.21 -10.03
C TRP A 91 6.85 -14.69 -8.78
N ASP A 92 7.33 -13.46 -8.80
CA ASP A 92 7.94 -12.84 -7.63
C ASP A 92 6.90 -12.55 -6.53
N ILE A 93 5.71 -12.11 -6.90
CA ILE A 93 4.56 -12.01 -5.98
C ILE A 93 4.26 -13.38 -5.36
N MET A 94 4.15 -14.43 -6.16
CA MET A 94 3.88 -15.79 -5.68
C MET A 94 4.94 -16.29 -4.70
N LYS A 95 6.23 -16.03 -4.96
CA LYS A 95 7.33 -16.40 -4.05
C LYS A 95 7.21 -15.69 -2.69
N VAL A 96 6.93 -14.39 -2.70
CA VAL A 96 6.79 -13.61 -1.46
C VAL A 96 5.53 -14.03 -0.71
N SER A 97 4.39 -14.18 -1.41
CA SER A 97 3.13 -14.66 -0.82
C SER A 97 3.29 -16.04 -0.19
N LYS A 98 3.95 -16.96 -0.89
CA LYS A 98 4.26 -18.28 -0.34
C LYS A 98 5.05 -18.20 0.98
N ARG A 99 6.11 -17.39 1.02
CA ARG A 99 6.91 -17.20 2.25
C ARG A 99 6.07 -16.61 3.38
N LEU A 100 5.23 -15.63 3.06
CA LEU A 100 4.33 -15.01 4.03
C LEU A 100 3.33 -16.02 4.58
N THR A 101 2.69 -16.81 3.72
CA THR A 101 1.72 -17.86 4.13
C THR A 101 2.38 -18.91 5.01
N PHE A 102 3.57 -19.40 4.64
CA PHE A 102 4.29 -20.38 5.47
C PHE A 102 4.66 -19.80 6.84
N PHE A 103 5.12 -18.56 6.86
CA PHE A 103 5.45 -17.88 8.10
C PHE A 103 4.21 -17.70 8.98
N THR A 104 3.12 -17.15 8.45
CA THR A 104 1.89 -16.88 9.22
C THR A 104 1.24 -18.19 9.71
N ALA A 105 1.20 -19.23 8.88
CA ALA A 105 0.68 -20.54 9.28
C ALA A 105 1.52 -21.16 10.39
N GLY A 106 2.85 -21.18 10.25
CA GLY A 106 3.76 -21.69 11.28
C GLY A 106 3.66 -20.88 12.57
N TYR A 107 3.61 -19.57 12.47
CA TYR A 107 3.45 -18.68 13.61
C TYR A 107 2.13 -18.94 14.35
N SER A 108 1.02 -19.10 13.64
CA SER A 108 -0.27 -19.44 14.25
C SER A 108 -0.26 -20.80 14.95
N GLN A 109 0.44 -21.80 14.41
CA GLN A 109 0.58 -23.10 15.07
C GLN A 109 1.41 -23.02 16.35
N ILE A 110 2.49 -22.24 16.32
CA ILE A 110 3.31 -22.00 17.52
C ILE A 110 2.49 -21.29 18.60
N ALA A 111 1.62 -20.33 18.22
CA ALA A 111 0.77 -19.61 19.16
C ALA A 111 -0.15 -20.50 19.99
N ILE A 112 -0.59 -21.62 19.45
CA ILE A 112 -1.43 -22.59 20.17
C ILE A 112 -0.62 -23.30 21.26
N ILE A 113 0.63 -23.61 20.99
CA ILE A 113 1.50 -24.42 21.89
C ILE A 113 2.22 -23.51 22.88
N PHE A 114 2.52 -22.28 22.52
CA PHE A 114 3.34 -21.36 23.31
C PHE A 114 2.84 -21.14 24.75
N PRO A 115 1.53 -20.89 25.01
CA PRO A 115 1.02 -20.70 26.37
C PRO A 115 1.21 -21.96 27.24
N PHE A 116 1.08 -23.16 26.64
CA PHE A 116 1.30 -24.43 27.35
C PHE A 116 2.75 -24.58 27.77
N ILE A 117 3.71 -24.27 26.89
CA ILE A 117 5.14 -24.35 27.22
C ILE A 117 5.48 -23.39 28.36
N VAL A 118 4.98 -22.14 28.31
CA VAL A 118 5.26 -21.12 29.32
C VAL A 118 4.58 -21.43 30.65
N ALA A 119 3.40 -22.05 30.66
CA ALA A 119 2.66 -22.40 31.86
C ALA A 119 3.02 -23.77 32.44
N ALA A 120 3.63 -24.67 31.64
CA ALA A 120 3.98 -26.05 32.03
C ALA A 120 4.77 -26.16 33.35
N PRO A 121 5.81 -25.37 33.63
CA PRO A 121 6.55 -25.47 34.88
C PRO A 121 5.66 -25.26 36.12
N ARG A 122 4.66 -24.36 36.01
CA ARG A 122 3.73 -24.09 37.10
C ARG A 122 2.70 -25.21 37.29
N TYR A 123 2.25 -25.79 36.20
CA TYR A 123 1.34 -26.93 36.21
C TYR A 123 2.02 -28.16 36.86
N PHE A 124 3.23 -28.48 36.43
CA PHE A 124 3.96 -29.63 37.00
C PHE A 124 4.41 -29.45 38.46
N THR A 125 4.55 -28.20 38.92
CA THR A 125 4.80 -27.88 40.32
C THR A 125 3.53 -27.80 41.18
N GLY A 126 2.35 -28.12 40.61
CA GLY A 126 1.06 -28.11 41.30
C GLY A 126 0.57 -26.69 41.70
N LYS A 127 1.14 -25.62 41.12
CA LYS A 127 0.75 -24.23 41.41
C LYS A 127 -0.48 -23.76 40.62
N ILE A 128 -0.83 -24.47 39.54
CA ILE A 128 -2.01 -24.22 38.72
C ILE A 128 -2.67 -25.56 38.35
N GLU A 129 -3.99 -25.53 38.25
CA GLU A 129 -4.79 -26.68 37.82
C GLU A 129 -4.96 -26.70 36.30
N LEU A 130 -5.42 -27.85 35.75
CA LEU A 130 -5.66 -27.98 34.30
C LEU A 130 -6.66 -26.97 33.77
N GLY A 131 -7.70 -26.64 34.54
CA GLY A 131 -8.70 -25.64 34.18
C GLY A 131 -8.10 -24.24 34.02
N GLU A 132 -7.18 -23.87 34.91
CA GLU A 132 -6.45 -22.59 34.86
C GLU A 132 -5.51 -22.55 33.66
N LEU A 133 -4.87 -23.67 33.32
CA LEU A 133 -4.02 -23.79 32.13
C LEU A 133 -4.83 -23.57 30.85
N MET A 134 -6.03 -24.15 30.73
CA MET A 134 -6.93 -23.93 29.62
C MET A 134 -7.44 -22.48 29.54
N GLN A 135 -7.72 -21.87 30.67
CA GLN A 135 -8.11 -20.46 30.75
C GLN A 135 -6.97 -19.53 30.30
N ILE A 136 -5.75 -19.82 30.69
CA ILE A 136 -4.55 -19.09 30.23
C ILE A 136 -4.41 -19.19 28.71
N ASN A 137 -4.59 -20.37 28.13
CA ASN A 137 -4.51 -20.58 26.68
C ASN A 137 -5.59 -19.78 25.95
N SER A 138 -6.83 -19.82 26.43
CA SER A 138 -7.94 -19.05 25.85
C SER A 138 -7.72 -17.54 25.95
N ALA A 139 -7.24 -17.06 27.09
CA ALA A 139 -6.92 -15.64 27.27
C ALA A 139 -5.79 -15.19 26.34
N PHE A 140 -4.76 -16.03 26.15
CA PHE A 140 -3.67 -15.75 25.24
C PHE A 140 -4.16 -15.65 23.79
N GLY A 141 -5.00 -16.60 23.35
CA GLY A 141 -5.61 -16.58 22.03
C GLY A 141 -6.43 -15.33 21.77
N ASN A 142 -7.29 -14.92 22.71
CA ASN A 142 -8.10 -13.70 22.61
C ASN A 142 -7.21 -12.45 22.49
N VAL A 143 -6.16 -12.35 23.28
CA VAL A 143 -5.21 -11.23 23.21
C VAL A 143 -4.53 -11.18 21.87
N GLN A 144 -4.05 -12.32 21.36
CA GLN A 144 -3.38 -12.41 20.07
C GLN A 144 -4.32 -12.04 18.90
N GLU A 145 -5.57 -12.49 18.93
CA GLU A 145 -6.57 -12.17 17.91
C GLU A 145 -6.88 -10.68 17.88
N ASN A 146 -7.08 -10.06 19.04
CA ASN A 146 -7.33 -8.63 19.16
C ASN A 146 -6.14 -7.79 18.64
N PHE A 147 -4.91 -8.19 18.92
CA PHE A 147 -3.74 -7.51 18.38
C PHE A 147 -3.62 -7.68 16.86
N SER A 148 -3.91 -8.87 16.33
CA SER A 148 -3.93 -9.12 14.88
C SER A 148 -5.00 -8.28 14.18
N TRP A 149 -6.19 -8.14 14.78
CA TRP A 149 -7.21 -7.24 14.27
C TRP A 149 -6.76 -5.78 14.22
N PHE A 150 -6.14 -5.30 15.31
CA PHE A 150 -5.66 -3.90 15.37
C PHE A 150 -4.63 -3.59 14.28
N ILE A 151 -3.74 -4.54 13.97
CA ILE A 151 -2.73 -4.37 12.91
C ILE A 151 -3.37 -4.31 11.53
N ASN A 152 -4.36 -5.16 11.27
CA ASN A 152 -5.11 -5.14 10.02
C ASN A 152 -5.93 -3.84 9.88
N ALA A 153 -6.62 -3.42 10.94
CA ALA A 153 -7.35 -2.16 10.97
C ALA A 153 -6.44 -0.94 10.76
N TYR A 154 -5.21 -0.98 11.28
CA TYR A 154 -4.23 0.09 11.03
C TYR A 154 -3.84 0.20 9.55
N SER A 155 -3.68 -0.92 8.84
CA SER A 155 -3.40 -0.93 7.40
C SER A 155 -4.57 -0.34 6.60
N GLU A 156 -5.80 -0.67 6.95
CA GLU A 156 -7.01 -0.10 6.33
C GLU A 156 -7.12 1.40 6.61
N LEU A 157 -6.84 1.80 7.84
CA LEU A 157 -6.81 3.22 8.24
C LEU A 157 -5.75 4.02 7.45
N ALA A 158 -4.57 3.44 7.25
CA ALA A 158 -3.52 4.07 6.45
C ALA A 158 -3.94 4.24 4.98
N THR A 159 -4.62 3.26 4.40
CA THR A 159 -5.17 3.33 3.04
C THR A 159 -6.28 4.38 2.94
N TRP A 160 -7.17 4.41 3.92
CA TRP A 160 -8.23 5.43 4.01
C TRP A 160 -7.63 6.83 4.11
N ARG A 161 -6.63 7.02 4.97
CA ARG A 161 -5.94 8.31 5.11
C ARG A 161 -5.29 8.75 3.80
N ALA A 162 -4.58 7.86 3.10
CA ALA A 162 -3.96 8.19 1.82
C ALA A 162 -5.00 8.59 0.74
N THR A 163 -6.18 7.99 0.76
CA THR A 163 -7.29 8.36 -0.13
C THR A 163 -7.87 9.72 0.25
N SER A 164 -8.04 9.97 1.54
CA SER A 164 -8.54 11.26 2.05
C SER A 164 -7.57 12.40 1.74
N ASP A 165 -6.26 12.18 1.90
CA ASP A 165 -5.23 13.17 1.57
C ASP A 165 -5.26 13.56 0.09
N ARG A 166 -5.57 12.64 -0.82
CA ARG A 166 -5.76 12.93 -2.25
C ARG A 166 -6.96 13.82 -2.50
N LEU A 167 -8.09 13.57 -1.83
CA LEU A 167 -9.28 14.39 -1.94
C LEU A 167 -9.05 15.79 -1.39
N LEU A 168 -8.38 15.90 -0.25
CA LEU A 168 -8.02 17.19 0.35
C LEU A 168 -7.08 18.00 -0.54
N SER A 169 -6.07 17.37 -1.14
CA SER A 169 -5.15 18.04 -2.07
C SER A 169 -5.87 18.51 -3.34
N PHE A 170 -6.82 17.72 -3.85
CA PHE A 170 -7.65 18.12 -4.98
C PHE A 170 -8.56 19.31 -4.62
N GLN A 171 -9.23 19.26 -3.48
CA GLN A 171 -10.07 20.37 -2.99
C GLN A 171 -9.25 21.65 -2.80
N GLN A 172 -8.04 21.52 -2.25
CA GLN A 172 -7.12 22.64 -2.06
C GLN A 172 -6.71 23.25 -3.41
N ALA A 173 -6.34 22.42 -4.40
CA ALA A 173 -6.01 22.88 -5.75
C ALA A 173 -7.18 23.59 -6.44
N MET A 174 -8.42 23.14 -6.23
CA MET A 174 -9.62 23.82 -6.73
C MET A 174 -9.80 25.18 -6.06
N SER A 175 -9.70 25.24 -4.73
CA SER A 175 -9.83 26.49 -3.96
C SER A 175 -8.76 27.51 -4.33
N ASP A 176 -7.51 27.05 -4.50
CA ASP A 176 -6.40 27.90 -4.92
C ASP A 176 -6.62 28.46 -6.34
N ASN A 177 -7.25 27.66 -7.22
CA ASN A 177 -7.58 28.10 -8.58
C ASN A 177 -8.76 29.10 -8.60
N GLU A 178 -9.77 28.89 -7.74
CA GLU A 178 -10.89 29.85 -7.61
C GLU A 178 -10.43 31.20 -7.05
N GLN A 179 -9.42 31.22 -6.18
CA GLN A 179 -8.85 32.44 -5.61
C GLN A 179 -7.89 33.15 -6.57
N ARG A 180 -7.47 32.49 -7.65
CA ARG A 180 -6.68 33.17 -8.69
C ARG A 180 -7.61 34.12 -9.44
N THR A 181 -7.49 35.40 -9.14
CA THR A 181 -8.10 36.48 -9.94
C THR A 181 -7.65 36.29 -11.39
N PRO A 182 -8.55 36.36 -12.39
CA PRO A 182 -8.12 36.31 -13.78
C PRO A 182 -7.08 37.42 -14.00
N ALA A 183 -5.89 37.05 -14.40
CA ALA A 183 -4.81 37.98 -14.68
C ALA A 183 -5.11 38.81 -15.95
N ILE A 184 -6.21 38.50 -16.65
CA ILE A 184 -6.61 39.13 -17.91
C ILE A 184 -7.86 39.98 -17.68
N ASP A 185 -7.74 41.26 -17.86
CA ASP A 185 -8.88 42.20 -17.89
C ASP A 185 -9.55 42.17 -19.27
N VAL A 186 -10.70 41.51 -19.36
CA VAL A 186 -11.47 41.38 -20.61
C VAL A 186 -12.52 42.47 -20.68
N ARG A 187 -12.36 43.42 -21.64
CA ARG A 187 -13.32 44.47 -21.92
C ARG A 187 -14.01 44.20 -23.26
N PRO A 188 -15.30 43.90 -23.28
CA PRO A 188 -16.04 43.67 -24.52
C PRO A 188 -16.37 45.05 -25.21
N GLU A 189 -15.38 45.66 -25.82
CA GLU A 189 -15.51 46.92 -26.53
C GLU A 189 -15.03 46.74 -27.98
N GLY A 190 -15.94 46.87 -28.96
CA GLY A 190 -15.62 46.91 -30.39
C GLY A 190 -15.71 45.55 -31.11
N GLU A 191 -15.38 45.54 -32.41
CA GLU A 191 -15.45 44.38 -33.31
C GLU A 191 -14.11 43.67 -33.49
N ARG A 192 -13.05 44.10 -32.80
CA ARG A 192 -11.69 43.56 -32.93
C ARG A 192 -11.19 43.01 -31.62
N LEU A 193 -10.49 41.89 -31.70
CA LEU A 193 -9.78 41.34 -30.54
C LEU A 193 -8.39 41.99 -30.44
N VAL A 194 -8.21 42.80 -29.42
CA VAL A 194 -6.92 43.46 -29.12
C VAL A 194 -6.37 42.88 -27.83
N ILE A 195 -5.22 42.27 -27.90
CA ILE A 195 -4.49 41.75 -26.74
C ILE A 195 -3.30 42.67 -26.51
N LYS A 196 -3.17 43.16 -25.30
CA LYS A 196 -2.06 44.05 -24.89
C LYS A 196 -1.37 43.43 -23.68
N ASP A 197 -0.04 43.49 -23.68
CA ASP A 197 0.80 43.10 -22.56
C ASP A 197 0.53 41.64 -22.10
N LEU A 198 0.45 40.71 -23.08
CA LEU A 198 0.23 39.28 -22.77
C LEU A 198 1.49 38.65 -22.22
N GLY A 199 1.46 38.29 -20.93
CA GLY A 199 2.42 37.42 -20.30
C GLY A 199 1.88 36.00 -20.20
N MET A 200 2.68 35.00 -20.56
CA MET A 200 2.33 33.59 -20.41
C MET A 200 3.46 32.85 -19.73
N ASP A 201 3.15 32.29 -18.57
CA ASP A 201 4.07 31.48 -17.78
C ASP A 201 3.69 30.01 -17.80
N LEU A 202 4.69 29.13 -17.92
CA LEU A 202 4.51 27.70 -17.70
C LEU A 202 4.37 27.39 -16.21
N ALA A 203 3.75 26.27 -15.90
CA ALA A 203 3.59 25.81 -14.52
C ALA A 203 4.92 25.56 -13.78
N ASP A 204 6.02 25.43 -14.51
CA ASP A 204 7.38 25.29 -13.98
C ASP A 204 8.11 26.65 -13.77
N GLY A 205 7.40 27.78 -13.96
CA GLY A 205 7.91 29.12 -13.75
C GLY A 205 8.70 29.71 -14.91
N ARG A 206 8.78 29.01 -16.06
CA ARG A 206 9.41 29.54 -17.27
C ARG A 206 8.45 30.49 -18.00
N HIS A 207 8.93 31.66 -18.37
CA HIS A 207 8.18 32.59 -19.19
C HIS A 207 8.15 32.09 -20.64
N LEU A 208 6.97 31.90 -21.20
CA LEU A 208 6.76 31.59 -22.62
C LEU A 208 6.60 32.82 -23.48
N LEU A 209 5.88 33.82 -22.98
CA LEU A 209 5.67 35.12 -23.63
C LEU A 209 5.81 36.22 -22.59
N THR A 210 6.44 37.31 -22.95
CA THR A 210 6.56 38.52 -22.16
C THR A 210 6.16 39.69 -23.05
N ASP A 211 5.25 40.52 -22.57
CA ASP A 211 4.83 41.80 -23.22
C ASP A 211 4.42 41.65 -24.71
N ALA A 212 3.64 40.58 -25.01
CA ALA A 212 3.20 40.35 -26.38
C ALA A 212 1.91 41.10 -26.70
N ASP A 213 1.96 41.93 -27.73
CA ASP A 213 0.80 42.66 -28.28
C ASP A 213 0.32 42.01 -29.57
N MET A 214 -0.99 41.77 -29.67
CA MET A 214 -1.60 41.15 -30.86
C MET A 214 -2.95 41.80 -31.14
N THR A 215 -3.21 42.05 -32.41
CA THR A 215 -4.54 42.51 -32.88
C THR A 215 -5.04 41.54 -33.95
N VAL A 216 -6.24 41.02 -33.76
CA VAL A 216 -6.92 40.15 -34.71
C VAL A 216 -8.09 40.92 -35.29
N GLU A 217 -8.10 41.08 -36.62
CA GLU A 217 -9.17 41.75 -37.38
C GLU A 217 -10.32 40.81 -37.71
#